data_ba673ff6f0b5815c4a9ec9fe100e4c65
#
_entry.id   ba673ff6f0b5815c4a9ec9fe100e4c65
#
_cell.length_a   1.000
_cell.length_b   1.000
_cell.length_c   1.000
_cell.angle_alpha   90.00
_cell.angle_beta   90.00
_cell.angle_gamma   90.00
#
_symmetry.space_group_name_H-M   'P 1'
#
loop_
_entity.id
_entity.type
_entity.pdbx_description
1 polymer ?
#
loop_
_entity_poly.entity_id
_entity_poly.type
_entity_poly.pdbx_seq_one_letter_code
_entity_poly.pdbx_strand_id
1 'polypeptide(L)'
;MRARFTRAAARVEIAVGVLIILLGVIGAGLVLSGWHEPGGVHGLPTREALPARVGAAVVLLIAGVALGGACIVAGQLMLVFLEMQRRLARIDRRLERWELSTHQESPLTERLRPR
;
A
#
# COMPACT_ATOMS: atom_id res chain seq x y z
N MET A 1 -18.55 11.19 -2.70
CA MET A 1 -17.24 11.88 -2.55
C MET A 1 -16.16 11.03 -1.86
N ARG A 2 -16.43 10.25 -0.84
CA ARG A 2 -15.45 9.43 -0.09
C ARG A 2 -14.63 8.44 -0.95
N ALA A 3 -15.24 7.78 -1.95
CA ALA A 3 -14.56 6.78 -2.77
C ALA A 3 -13.50 7.33 -3.74
N ARG A 4 -13.54 8.61 -4.09
CA ARG A 4 -12.50 9.26 -4.91
C ARG A 4 -11.30 9.63 -4.05
N PHE A 5 -11.55 10.07 -2.83
CA PHE A 5 -10.52 10.44 -1.88
C PHE A 5 -9.65 9.25 -1.45
N THR A 6 -10.27 8.11 -1.17
CA THR A 6 -9.53 6.89 -0.78
C THR A 6 -8.67 6.32 -1.91
N ARG A 7 -9.12 6.41 -3.17
CA ARG A 7 -8.27 6.02 -4.31
C ARG A 7 -7.09 6.97 -4.52
N ALA A 8 -7.29 8.27 -4.29
CA ALA A 8 -6.21 9.24 -4.36
C ALA A 8 -5.18 8.98 -3.25
N ALA A 9 -5.64 8.73 -2.02
CA ALA A 9 -4.78 8.41 -0.89
C ALA A 9 -3.91 7.17 -1.16
N ALA A 10 -4.49 6.06 -1.66
CA ALA A 10 -3.73 4.87 -1.98
C ALA A 10 -2.68 5.09 -3.09
N ARG A 11 -2.97 5.93 -4.09
CA ARG A 11 -1.99 6.30 -5.12
C ARG A 11 -0.86 7.15 -4.57
N VAL A 12 -1.17 8.06 -3.67
CA VAL A 12 -0.16 8.88 -2.97
C VAL A 12 0.75 7.99 -2.14
N GLU A 13 0.20 7.00 -1.43
CA GLU A 13 0.97 6.07 -0.60
C GLU A 13 1.94 5.22 -1.43
N ILE A 14 1.50 4.73 -2.59
CA ILE A 14 2.37 4.02 -3.53
C ILE A 14 3.46 4.96 -4.08
N ALA A 15 3.12 6.18 -4.45
CA ALA A 15 4.10 7.16 -4.94
C ALA A 15 5.15 7.52 -3.87
N VAL A 16 4.73 7.67 -2.62
CA VAL A 16 5.63 7.88 -1.48
C VAL A 16 6.55 6.68 -1.27
N GLY A 17 6.03 5.46 -1.36
CA GLY A 17 6.84 4.23 -1.27
C GLY A 17 7.93 4.17 -2.35
N VAL A 18 7.59 4.48 -3.59
CA VAL A 18 8.55 4.56 -4.70
C VAL A 18 9.60 5.66 -4.46
N LEU A 19 9.17 6.82 -3.97
CA LEU A 19 10.08 7.92 -3.66
C LEU A 19 11.09 7.54 -2.56
N ILE A 20 10.66 6.83 -1.52
CA ILE A 20 11.52 6.34 -0.43
C ILE A 20 12.57 5.37 -0.99
N ILE A 21 12.20 4.46 -1.88
CA ILE A 21 13.15 3.54 -2.52
C ILE A 21 14.18 4.31 -3.33
N LEU A 22 13.74 5.29 -4.13
CA LEU A 22 14.64 6.12 -4.93
C LEU A 22 15.62 6.92 -4.05
N LEU A 23 15.13 7.50 -2.97
CA LEU A 23 15.98 8.22 -2.00
C LEU A 23 16.98 7.29 -1.34
N GLY A 24 16.59 6.04 -1.03
CA GLY A 24 17.50 5.02 -0.50
C GLY A 24 18.62 4.68 -1.48
N VAL A 25 18.30 4.51 -2.76
CA VAL A 25 19.29 4.25 -3.83
C VAL A 25 20.23 5.43 -4.04
N ILE A 26 19.70 6.64 -4.11
CA ILE A 26 20.48 7.87 -4.28
C ILE A 26 21.38 8.06 -3.06
N GLY A 27 20.85 7.91 -1.84
CA GLY A 27 21.61 8.02 -0.60
C GLY A 27 22.76 7.02 -0.53
N ALA A 28 22.53 5.76 -0.89
CA ALA A 28 23.57 4.74 -0.97
C ALA A 28 24.64 5.10 -1.99
N GLY A 29 24.27 5.62 -3.16
CA GLY A 29 25.20 6.12 -4.18
C GLY A 29 26.06 7.28 -3.70
N LEU A 30 25.46 8.23 -2.98
CA LEU A 30 26.20 9.38 -2.40
C LEU A 30 27.20 8.94 -1.32
N VAL A 31 26.81 7.98 -0.48
CA VAL A 31 27.74 7.41 0.53
C VAL A 31 28.91 6.69 -0.13
N LEU A 32 28.66 5.94 -1.19
CA LEU A 32 29.72 5.25 -1.93
C LEU A 32 30.62 6.22 -2.68
N SER A 33 30.11 7.31 -3.24
CA SER A 33 30.91 8.31 -3.95
C SER A 33 31.75 9.22 -3.03
N GLY A 34 31.57 9.11 -1.72
CA GLY A 34 32.30 9.94 -0.76
C GLY A 34 31.86 11.41 -0.70
N TRP A 35 30.74 11.76 -1.33
CA TRP A 35 30.24 13.14 -1.40
C TRP A 35 29.70 13.69 -0.06
N HIS A 36 29.64 12.85 0.96
CA HIS A 36 29.11 13.21 2.27
C HIS A 36 30.16 13.16 3.36
N GLU A 37 31.28 13.91 3.18
CA GLU A 37 32.19 14.21 4.28
C GLU A 37 32.10 15.69 4.69
N PRO A 38 31.05 16.15 5.39
CA PRO A 38 31.11 17.37 6.16
C PRO A 38 31.75 17.01 7.51
N GLY A 39 33.02 17.20 7.63
CA GLY A 39 33.81 16.92 8.82
C GLY A 39 34.41 15.53 8.79
N GLY A 40 35.23 15.27 7.76
CA GLY A 40 35.99 14.06 7.66
C GLY A 40 36.77 13.80 8.96
N VAL A 41 36.65 12.57 9.47
CA VAL A 41 37.61 12.06 10.44
C VAL A 41 38.93 12.03 9.71
N HIS A 42 39.58 13.19 9.67
CA HIS A 42 40.92 13.36 9.12
C HIS A 42 41.87 12.45 9.86
N GLY A 43 42.23 11.32 9.26
CA GLY A 43 43.25 10.46 9.81
C GLY A 43 43.05 8.96 9.60
N LEU A 44 41.90 8.48 9.15
CA LEU A 44 41.76 7.06 8.81
C LEU A 44 42.27 6.81 7.38
N PRO A 45 43.20 5.84 7.19
CA PRO A 45 43.64 5.47 5.85
C PRO A 45 42.44 5.03 5.01
N THR A 46 42.38 5.51 3.78
CA THR A 46 41.25 5.32 2.83
C THR A 46 40.83 3.85 2.62
N ARG A 47 41.73 2.90 2.90
CA ARG A 47 41.46 1.46 2.83
C ARG A 47 40.56 0.94 3.95
N GLU A 48 40.67 1.49 5.18
CA GLU A 48 39.82 1.05 6.31
C GLU A 48 38.43 1.67 6.31
N ALA A 49 38.27 2.82 5.66
CA ALA A 49 36.95 3.47 5.52
C ALA A 49 36.03 2.78 4.48
N LEU A 50 36.59 2.04 3.54
CA LEU A 50 35.83 1.42 2.45
C LEU A 50 34.81 0.37 2.93
N PRO A 51 35.15 -0.58 3.83
CA PRO A 51 34.15 -1.55 4.32
C PRO A 51 33.06 -0.88 5.14
N ALA A 52 33.34 0.17 5.89
CA ALA A 52 32.34 0.93 6.64
C ALA A 52 31.34 1.67 5.70
N ARG A 53 31.86 2.26 4.62
CA ARG A 53 31.01 2.93 3.60
C ARG A 53 30.12 1.94 2.86
N VAL A 54 30.67 0.80 2.48
CA VAL A 54 29.89 -0.27 1.84
C VAL A 54 28.83 -0.79 2.80
N GLY A 55 29.17 -1.02 4.07
CA GLY A 55 28.18 -1.42 5.08
C GLY A 55 27.07 -0.41 5.26
N ALA A 56 27.37 0.87 5.35
CA ALA A 56 26.39 1.93 5.46
C ALA A 56 25.48 2.03 4.22
N ALA A 57 26.04 1.91 3.03
CA ALA A 57 25.28 1.93 1.77
C ALA A 57 24.33 0.74 1.67
N VAL A 58 24.78 -0.45 2.07
CA VAL A 58 23.93 -1.66 2.10
C VAL A 58 22.78 -1.50 3.10
N VAL A 59 23.04 -0.99 4.29
CA VAL A 59 22.00 -0.72 5.29
C VAL A 59 20.97 0.28 4.77
N LEU A 60 21.41 1.37 4.14
CA LEU A 60 20.52 2.36 3.53
C LEU A 60 19.65 1.77 2.42
N LEU A 61 20.22 0.93 1.56
CA LEU A 61 19.48 0.22 0.52
C LEU A 61 18.42 -0.71 1.10
N ILE A 62 18.81 -1.55 2.05
CA ILE A 62 17.87 -2.49 2.70
C ILE A 62 16.75 -1.73 3.40
N ALA A 63 17.08 -0.69 4.16
CA ALA A 63 16.10 0.14 4.85
C ALA A 63 15.13 0.83 3.86
N GLY A 64 15.67 1.41 2.78
CA GLY A 64 14.88 2.07 1.74
C GLY A 64 13.92 1.10 1.04
N VAL A 65 14.39 -0.08 0.68
CA VAL A 65 13.57 -1.12 0.03
C VAL A 65 12.53 -1.67 0.99
N ALA A 66 12.88 -1.95 2.25
CA ALA A 66 11.96 -2.47 3.24
C ALA A 66 10.84 -1.47 3.56
N LEU A 67 11.19 -0.20 3.82
CA LEU A 67 10.22 0.84 4.15
C LEU A 67 9.34 1.18 2.94
N GLY A 68 9.95 1.40 1.78
CA GLY A 68 9.22 1.71 0.55
C GLY A 68 8.34 0.56 0.10
N GLY A 69 8.81 -0.69 0.21
CA GLY A 69 8.04 -1.89 -0.06
C GLY A 69 6.83 -2.03 0.87
N ALA A 70 7.01 -1.77 2.17
CA ALA A 70 5.91 -1.79 3.13
C ALA A 70 4.81 -0.76 2.78
N CYS A 71 5.19 0.46 2.40
CA CYS A 71 4.24 1.49 1.94
C CYS A 71 3.47 1.05 0.68
N ILE A 72 4.16 0.44 -0.30
CA ILE A 72 3.50 -0.04 -1.52
C ILE A 72 2.49 -1.15 -1.20
N VAL A 73 2.86 -2.12 -0.36
CA VAL A 73 1.97 -3.21 0.07
C VAL A 73 0.77 -2.68 0.83
N ALA A 74 0.96 -1.73 1.75
CA ALA A 74 -0.12 -1.08 2.49
C ALA A 74 -1.11 -0.39 1.54
N GLY A 75 -0.61 0.37 0.57
CA GLY A 75 -1.44 1.02 -0.45
C GLY A 75 -2.24 0.02 -1.30
N GLN A 76 -1.65 -1.12 -1.68
CA GLN A 76 -2.33 -2.19 -2.42
C GLN A 76 -3.41 -2.87 -1.58
N LEU A 77 -3.12 -3.18 -0.30
CA LEU A 77 -4.10 -3.76 0.62
C LEU A 77 -5.30 -2.86 0.82
N MET A 78 -5.08 -1.56 0.92
CA MET A 78 -6.17 -0.58 1.03
C MET A 78 -7.08 -0.58 -0.20
N LEU A 79 -6.51 -0.70 -1.42
CA LEU A 79 -7.29 -0.81 -2.66
C LEU A 79 -8.11 -2.10 -2.72
N VAL A 80 -7.53 -3.23 -2.33
CA VAL A 80 -8.23 -4.53 -2.29
C VAL A 80 -9.38 -4.49 -1.27
N PHE A 81 -9.15 -3.90 -0.10
CA PHE A 81 -10.18 -3.78 0.94
C PHE A 81 -11.36 -2.93 0.48
N LEU A 82 -11.11 -1.84 -0.23
CA LEU A 82 -12.16 -1.00 -0.83
C LEU A 82 -12.96 -1.74 -1.90
N GLU A 83 -12.32 -2.57 -2.71
CA GLU A 83 -13.01 -3.38 -3.71
C GLU A 83 -13.88 -4.46 -3.05
N MET A 84 -13.40 -5.08 -1.97
CA MET A 84 -14.15 -6.05 -1.18
C MET A 84 -15.41 -5.43 -0.55
N GLN A 85 -15.29 -4.25 0.05
CA GLN A 85 -16.44 -3.54 0.62
C GLN A 85 -17.50 -3.22 -0.44
N ARG A 86 -17.08 -2.88 -1.66
CA ARG A 86 -18.01 -2.63 -2.77
C ARG A 86 -18.72 -3.88 -3.26
N ARG A 87 -18.04 -5.02 -3.21
CA ARG A 87 -18.65 -6.32 -3.58
C ARG A 87 -19.67 -6.74 -2.54
N LEU A 88 -19.38 -6.60 -1.25
CA LEU A 88 -20.29 -6.86 -0.14
C LEU A 88 -21.56 -6.00 -0.23
N ALA A 89 -21.42 -4.70 -0.44
CA ALA A 89 -22.56 -3.80 -0.61
C ALA A 89 -23.43 -4.11 -1.85
N ARG A 90 -22.90 -4.78 -2.86
CA ARG A 90 -23.64 -5.26 -4.02
C ARG A 90 -24.45 -6.54 -3.73
N ILE A 91 -23.90 -7.41 -2.91
CA ILE A 91 -24.55 -8.66 -2.48
C ILE A 91 -25.72 -8.32 -1.56
N ASP A 92 -25.51 -7.41 -0.63
CA ASP A 92 -26.54 -6.94 0.31
C ASP A 92 -27.80 -6.40 -0.41
N ARG A 93 -27.60 -5.57 -1.42
CA ARG A 93 -28.70 -5.07 -2.27
C ARG A 93 -29.40 -6.14 -3.11
N ARG A 94 -28.73 -7.26 -3.39
CA ARG A 94 -29.36 -8.39 -4.07
C ARG A 94 -30.21 -9.21 -3.11
N LEU A 95 -29.75 -9.43 -1.90
CA LEU A 95 -30.49 -10.12 -0.85
C LEU A 95 -31.77 -9.36 -0.49
N GLU A 96 -31.70 -8.05 -0.31
CA GLU A 96 -32.87 -7.20 -0.07
C GLU A 96 -33.93 -7.32 -1.17
N ARG A 97 -33.51 -7.39 -2.44
CA ARG A 97 -34.45 -7.61 -3.56
C ARG A 97 -35.09 -9.00 -3.54
N TRP A 98 -34.33 -10.00 -3.13
CA TRP A 98 -34.85 -11.37 -3.02
C TRP A 98 -35.87 -11.49 -1.89
N GLU A 99 -35.63 -10.89 -0.75
CA GLU A 99 -36.57 -10.85 0.37
C GLU A 99 -37.87 -10.15 -0.02
N LEU A 100 -37.80 -9.03 -0.73
CA LEU A 100 -38.98 -8.32 -1.22
C LEU A 100 -39.80 -9.15 -2.24
N SER A 101 -39.13 -9.91 -3.12
CA SER A 101 -39.83 -10.77 -4.10
C SER A 101 -40.53 -11.96 -3.43
N THR A 102 -39.90 -12.56 -2.41
CA THR A 102 -40.44 -13.70 -1.66
C THR A 102 -41.67 -13.27 -0.83
N HIS A 103 -41.65 -12.07 -0.26
CA HIS A 103 -42.79 -11.52 0.44
C HIS A 103 -44.01 -11.17 -0.50
N GLN A 104 -43.71 -10.85 -1.75
CA GLN A 104 -44.75 -10.48 -2.74
C GLN A 104 -45.44 -11.73 -3.33
N GLU A 105 -44.81 -12.89 -3.36
CA GLU A 105 -45.38 -14.17 -3.80
C GLU A 105 -46.30 -14.82 -2.73
N SER A 106 -46.07 -14.54 -1.46
CA SER A 106 -46.84 -15.10 -0.34
C SER A 106 -48.35 -14.85 -0.41
N PRO A 107 -48.86 -13.65 -0.77
CA PRO A 107 -50.31 -13.39 -0.83
C PRO A 107 -51.02 -14.08 -2.02
N LEU A 108 -50.27 -14.46 -3.07
CA LEU A 108 -50.85 -15.15 -4.23
C LEU A 108 -51.14 -16.64 -3.95
N THR A 109 -50.29 -17.28 -3.20
CA THR A 109 -50.44 -18.70 -2.79
C THR A 109 -51.61 -18.88 -1.81
N GLU A 110 -51.90 -17.89 -0.98
CA GLU A 110 -53.01 -17.94 -0.04
C GLU A 110 -54.37 -17.80 -0.76
N ARG A 111 -54.44 -17.11 -1.88
CA ARG A 111 -55.69 -17.00 -2.70
C ARG A 111 -56.00 -18.25 -3.52
N LEU A 112 -55.03 -19.11 -3.77
CA LEU A 112 -55.18 -20.34 -4.55
C LEU A 112 -55.46 -21.58 -3.69
N ARG A 113 -55.67 -21.44 -2.38
CA ARG A 113 -56.08 -22.55 -1.51
C ARG A 113 -57.52 -22.89 -1.76
N PRO A 114 -57.86 -24.05 -2.36
CA PRO A 114 -59.27 -24.47 -2.57
C PRO A 114 -59.92 -24.67 -1.20
N ARG A 115 -61.15 -24.15 -1.08
CA ARG A 115 -62.03 -24.42 0.08
C ARG A 115 -62.56 -25.83 0.05
#